data_1a029ad9b8bbf6259ac02aed7f063746
#
_entry.id   1a029ad9b8bbf6259ac02aed7f063746
#
_cell.length_a   1.000
_cell.length_b   1.000
_cell.length_c   1.000
_cell.angle_alpha   90.00
_cell.angle_beta   90.00
_cell.angle_gamma   90.00
#
_symmetry.space_group_name_H-M   'P 1'
#
loop_
_entity.id
_entity.type
_entity.pdbx_description
1 polymer ?
#
loop_
_entity_poly.entity_id
_entity_poly.type
_entity_poly.pdbx_seq_one_letter_code
_entity_poly.pdbx_strand_id
1 'polypeptide(L)'
;MRRILALQILFLVVAFVAAAQPVAPTNVVAFSGDQSAIVHWDLDPGPNLAGYNVYRSLSSGGPFTQLNTGLLTTLGYCDLNVSDGQTYYYQVTAVNATSQTSPPSATVSTLPNPFPSDDAFLDYLQEANFDYFWYAGNPANGLIPDRSTTGSACSIASVGFGLTAIGIAIDHGWITRDQGAARVLTTLNTFWNGPQGTNASGDIGYNGWFYHFLDMNLATRSGSSELSSIDTTLLLGGILYAKQYFNGTNATETSIQTTASAIFNRVNWSWMAPDVPGTNGVRMGWLPDSGFSTFGDWIGYDEGMLIYLLGIGATSNSLPAASWSYWTSGYVWASYYGYSFVTFPPLFGHEYSHCWVDFRHVGDTYMNNENCTYFENSHRAALAQQAYCIADPDGWAGYNSLIWGLTASDDPSGYSAHGAPPAENDNGTIAFTAAGGAMAFAPEISLPSLKNFYTNGKKKFWTQYGFIDAFNLSAAWYDNAELGIDQGPIVIMIENYRNQNVCRLFMQNPEIQNGLQLAGFVPLPFMPLTAQAQPAQSTLTLAWAATSNRTYQVEYSTNLISWFTSPTGEVTATNAVASWTDTGPPGTLTVPFSDTARFYRVFQYGTP
;
A
#
# COMPACT_ATOMS: atom_id res chain seq x y z
N MET A 1 -54.21 71.46 17.28
CA MET A 1 -53.81 70.23 16.58
C MET A 1 -52.58 69.63 17.27
N ARG A 2 -52.78 68.62 18.12
CA ARG A 2 -51.69 67.88 18.77
C ARG A 2 -51.40 66.64 17.94
N ARG A 3 -50.20 66.53 17.39
CA ARG A 3 -49.71 65.33 16.71
C ARG A 3 -49.16 64.38 17.79
N ILE A 4 -49.80 63.18 17.92
CA ILE A 4 -49.31 62.07 18.73
C ILE A 4 -48.33 61.32 17.86
N LEU A 5 -47.04 61.25 18.31
CA LEU A 5 -45.99 60.44 17.71
C LEU A 5 -46.08 59.06 18.32
N ALA A 6 -46.51 58.03 17.56
CA ALA A 6 -46.51 56.65 17.99
C ALA A 6 -45.09 56.08 17.78
N LEU A 7 -44.42 55.72 18.86
CA LEU A 7 -43.12 55.05 18.86
C LEU A 7 -43.40 53.54 18.70
N GLN A 8 -43.10 52.95 17.52
CA GLN A 8 -43.10 51.49 17.35
C GLN A 8 -41.77 50.93 17.87
N ILE A 9 -41.84 50.19 18.98
CA ILE A 9 -40.71 49.42 19.48
C ILE A 9 -40.69 48.06 18.75
N LEU A 10 -39.71 47.89 17.87
CA LEU A 10 -39.47 46.62 17.16
C LEU A 10 -38.73 45.67 18.12
N PHE A 11 -39.38 44.65 18.66
CA PHE A 11 -38.73 43.58 19.40
C PHE A 11 -38.06 42.62 18.40
N LEU A 12 -36.73 42.66 18.35
CA LEU A 12 -35.93 41.65 17.66
C LEU A 12 -35.89 40.40 18.53
N VAL A 13 -36.67 39.38 18.22
CA VAL A 13 -36.56 38.06 18.86
C VAL A 13 -35.41 37.32 18.19
N VAL A 14 -34.23 37.35 18.79
CA VAL A 14 -33.14 36.48 18.39
C VAL A 14 -33.41 35.08 19.00
N ALA A 15 -33.94 34.18 18.19
CA ALA A 15 -34.05 32.78 18.57
C ALA A 15 -32.62 32.18 18.61
N PHE A 16 -32.10 31.99 19.78
CA PHE A 16 -30.92 31.13 19.96
C PHE A 16 -31.34 29.69 19.67
N VAL A 17 -31.02 29.17 18.51
CA VAL A 17 -31.06 27.72 18.29
C VAL A 17 -29.97 27.14 19.18
N ALA A 18 -30.37 26.53 20.29
CA ALA A 18 -29.42 25.75 21.11
C ALA A 18 -28.79 24.70 20.20
N ALA A 19 -27.46 24.71 20.08
CA ALA A 19 -26.77 23.67 19.33
C ALA A 19 -27.12 22.31 19.95
N ALA A 20 -27.53 21.36 19.12
CA ALA A 20 -27.85 20.02 19.60
C ALA A 20 -26.58 19.39 20.25
N GLN A 21 -26.77 18.72 21.37
CA GLN A 21 -25.69 17.96 22.00
C GLN A 21 -25.22 16.86 21.03
N PRO A 22 -23.88 16.62 20.89
CA PRO A 22 -23.37 15.52 20.07
C PRO A 22 -23.91 14.17 20.56
N VAL A 23 -24.02 13.21 19.65
CA VAL A 23 -24.35 11.83 20.01
C VAL A 23 -23.11 11.08 20.51
N ALA A 24 -23.33 10.03 21.30
CA ALA A 24 -22.22 9.18 21.73
C ALA A 24 -21.57 8.51 20.53
N PRO A 25 -20.22 8.45 20.43
CA PRO A 25 -19.53 7.72 19.37
C PRO A 25 -19.98 6.26 19.30
N THR A 26 -20.15 5.76 18.07
CA THR A 26 -20.63 4.40 17.79
C THR A 26 -19.50 3.52 17.23
N ASN A 27 -19.71 2.20 17.22
CA ASN A 27 -18.79 1.21 16.70
C ASN A 27 -17.35 1.38 17.23
N VAL A 28 -17.24 1.72 18.54
CA VAL A 28 -15.94 1.81 19.18
C VAL A 28 -15.32 0.42 19.25
N VAL A 29 -14.09 0.28 18.76
CA VAL A 29 -13.30 -0.95 18.79
C VAL A 29 -11.96 -0.69 19.45
N ALA A 30 -11.35 -1.71 20.04
CA ALA A 30 -10.00 -1.63 20.59
C ALA A 30 -9.25 -2.94 20.33
N PHE A 31 -8.04 -2.84 19.83
CA PHE A 31 -7.11 -3.95 19.68
C PHE A 31 -5.73 -3.56 20.22
N SER A 32 -4.84 -4.52 20.38
CA SER A 32 -3.56 -4.26 21.04
C SER A 32 -2.43 -5.13 20.53
N GLY A 33 -1.22 -4.57 20.60
CA GLY A 33 0.04 -5.25 20.39
C GLY A 33 0.91 -5.24 21.65
N ASP A 34 2.21 -5.49 21.47
CA ASP A 34 3.21 -5.40 22.54
C ASP A 34 3.31 -3.96 23.07
N GLN A 35 2.84 -3.74 24.30
CA GLN A 35 2.82 -2.46 25.02
C GLN A 35 2.16 -1.33 24.23
N SER A 36 1.09 -1.64 23.51
CA SER A 36 0.30 -0.66 22.77
C SER A 36 -1.16 -1.06 22.71
N ALA A 37 -2.05 -0.07 22.62
CA ALA A 37 -3.48 -0.26 22.37
C ALA A 37 -3.96 0.80 21.39
N ILE A 38 -4.73 0.39 20.40
CA ILE A 38 -5.33 1.27 19.40
C ILE A 38 -6.86 1.25 19.62
N VAL A 39 -7.48 2.42 19.57
CA VAL A 39 -8.93 2.60 19.72
C VAL A 39 -9.44 3.38 18.53
N HIS A 40 -10.45 2.86 17.84
CA HIS A 40 -11.14 3.53 16.75
C HIS A 40 -12.64 3.66 17.00
N TRP A 41 -13.28 4.56 16.29
CA TRP A 41 -14.74 4.81 16.36
C TRP A 41 -15.24 5.39 15.04
N ASP A 42 -16.55 5.31 14.81
CA ASP A 42 -17.17 5.91 13.63
C ASP A 42 -17.27 7.44 13.73
N LEU A 43 -17.26 8.09 12.58
CA LEU A 43 -17.49 9.54 12.47
C LEU A 43 -18.90 9.89 12.99
N ASP A 44 -18.97 10.85 13.92
CA ASP A 44 -20.25 11.48 14.29
C ASP A 44 -20.75 12.32 13.10
N PRO A 45 -21.93 11.98 12.52
CA PRO A 45 -22.50 12.72 11.40
C PRO A 45 -23.13 14.06 11.83
N GLY A 46 -23.08 14.42 13.11
CA GLY A 46 -23.70 15.63 13.65
C GLY A 46 -23.03 16.89 13.12
N PRO A 47 -23.81 17.95 12.85
CA PRO A 47 -23.26 19.24 12.48
C PRO A 47 -22.49 19.86 13.64
N ASN A 48 -21.40 20.57 13.34
CA ASN A 48 -20.56 21.31 14.31
C ASN A 48 -19.71 20.44 15.25
N LEU A 49 -19.35 19.23 14.85
CA LEU A 49 -18.33 18.44 15.57
C LEU A 49 -17.01 19.23 15.62
N ALA A 50 -16.40 19.30 16.83
CA ALA A 50 -15.09 19.92 17.04
C ALA A 50 -14.00 18.83 17.22
N GLY A 51 -14.36 17.63 17.69
CA GLY A 51 -13.45 16.53 17.89
C GLY A 51 -13.88 15.58 19.00
N TYR A 52 -12.93 14.79 19.49
CA TYR A 52 -13.19 13.70 20.42
C TYR A 52 -12.26 13.72 21.62
N ASN A 53 -12.73 13.13 22.74
CA ASN A 53 -11.90 12.79 23.88
C ASN A 53 -11.94 11.29 24.11
N VAL A 54 -10.78 10.68 24.41
CA VAL A 54 -10.59 9.28 24.78
C VAL A 54 -10.28 9.15 26.25
N TYR A 55 -10.90 8.19 26.89
CA TYR A 55 -10.77 7.92 28.33
C TYR A 55 -10.37 6.48 28.55
N ARG A 56 -9.55 6.23 29.58
CA ARG A 56 -9.06 4.91 29.97
C ARG A 56 -9.34 4.61 31.44
N SER A 57 -9.60 3.35 31.74
CA SER A 57 -9.70 2.82 33.10
C SER A 57 -9.05 1.43 33.21
N LEU A 58 -8.69 1.02 34.41
CA LEU A 58 -8.30 -0.36 34.75
C LEU A 58 -9.50 -1.23 35.15
N SER A 59 -10.70 -0.67 35.21
CA SER A 59 -11.95 -1.36 35.57
C SER A 59 -13.04 -1.00 34.56
N SER A 60 -13.89 -1.97 34.22
CA SER A 60 -15.01 -1.77 33.30
C SER A 60 -16.03 -0.71 33.76
N GLY A 61 -16.14 -0.50 35.08
CA GLY A 61 -17.01 0.50 35.71
C GLY A 61 -16.33 1.84 35.99
N GLY A 62 -15.07 2.02 35.63
CA GLY A 62 -14.29 3.23 35.92
C GLY A 62 -13.61 3.20 37.32
N PRO A 63 -13.09 4.32 37.80
CA PRO A 63 -13.17 5.64 37.17
C PRO A 63 -12.35 5.73 35.87
N PHE A 64 -12.85 6.48 34.89
CA PHE A 64 -12.20 6.74 33.63
C PHE A 64 -11.41 8.06 33.68
N THR A 65 -10.18 8.05 33.13
CA THR A 65 -9.29 9.21 33.04
C THR A 65 -9.08 9.59 31.58
N GLN A 66 -9.23 10.86 31.24
CA GLN A 66 -8.97 11.38 29.89
C GLN A 66 -7.49 11.25 29.54
N LEU A 67 -7.20 10.80 28.31
CA LEU A 67 -5.85 10.57 27.81
C LEU A 67 -5.31 11.73 26.97
N ASN A 68 -6.12 12.27 26.07
CA ASN A 68 -5.72 13.36 25.18
C ASN A 68 -5.86 14.72 25.87
N THR A 69 -4.91 15.63 25.60
CA THR A 69 -4.91 16.99 26.16
C THR A 69 -5.61 18.01 25.25
N GLY A 70 -5.65 17.76 23.92
CA GLY A 70 -6.41 18.50 22.93
C GLY A 70 -7.42 17.60 22.26
N LEU A 71 -8.47 18.17 21.66
CA LEU A 71 -9.46 17.38 20.91
C LEU A 71 -8.79 16.64 19.73
N LEU A 72 -9.15 15.38 19.57
CA LEU A 72 -8.75 14.57 18.44
C LEU A 72 -9.67 14.89 17.26
N THR A 73 -9.09 15.14 16.09
CA THR A 73 -9.82 15.32 14.83
C THR A 73 -9.78 14.06 13.95
N THR A 74 -8.99 13.06 14.34
CA THR A 74 -8.94 11.72 13.76
C THR A 74 -9.96 10.79 14.44
N LEU A 75 -10.28 9.68 13.80
CA LEU A 75 -11.19 8.65 14.32
C LEU A 75 -10.45 7.51 15.04
N GLY A 76 -9.29 7.82 15.61
CA GLY A 76 -8.46 6.86 16.31
C GLY A 76 -7.54 7.50 17.34
N TYR A 77 -7.08 6.67 18.27
CA TYR A 77 -6.10 7.02 19.28
C TYR A 77 -5.19 5.83 19.60
N CYS A 78 -3.88 6.06 19.57
CA CYS A 78 -2.89 5.06 19.98
C CYS A 78 -2.41 5.35 21.42
N ASP A 79 -2.64 4.40 22.32
CA ASP A 79 -2.17 4.46 23.71
C ASP A 79 -0.88 3.62 23.87
N LEU A 80 0.26 4.28 23.93
CA LEU A 80 1.58 3.68 24.15
C LEU A 80 2.00 3.69 25.64
N ASN A 81 1.09 4.07 26.55
CA ASN A 81 1.31 4.08 28.00
C ASN A 81 0.57 2.93 28.69
N VAL A 82 0.59 1.75 28.06
CA VAL A 82 0.00 0.52 28.55
C VAL A 82 1.10 -0.53 28.83
N SER A 83 0.78 -1.51 29.65
CA SER A 83 1.67 -2.63 30.01
C SER A 83 1.05 -3.95 29.60
N ASP A 84 1.88 -4.89 29.16
CA ASP A 84 1.44 -6.25 28.84
C ASP A 84 0.86 -6.98 30.06
N GLY A 85 -0.12 -7.84 29.79
CA GLY A 85 -0.80 -8.62 30.83
C GLY A 85 -1.82 -7.85 31.65
N GLN A 86 -2.04 -6.54 31.36
CA GLN A 86 -3.04 -5.71 32.03
C GLN A 86 -4.19 -5.39 31.08
N THR A 87 -5.44 -5.70 31.46
CA THR A 87 -6.62 -5.28 30.69
C THR A 87 -6.88 -3.79 30.89
N TYR A 88 -7.12 -3.08 29.80
CA TYR A 88 -7.51 -1.67 29.77
C TYR A 88 -8.89 -1.52 29.16
N TYR A 89 -9.67 -0.58 29.70
CA TYR A 89 -11.02 -0.26 29.27
C TYR A 89 -11.07 1.17 28.74
N TYR A 90 -11.73 1.37 27.61
CA TYR A 90 -11.76 2.67 26.91
C TYR A 90 -13.21 3.12 26.67
N GLN A 91 -13.40 4.43 26.70
CA GLN A 91 -14.61 5.14 26.28
C GLN A 91 -14.21 6.37 25.46
N VAL A 92 -15.09 6.79 24.57
CA VAL A 92 -14.89 7.97 23.71
C VAL A 92 -16.11 8.88 23.84
N THR A 93 -15.87 10.20 23.84
CA THR A 93 -16.93 11.21 23.77
C THR A 93 -16.68 12.15 22.59
N ALA A 94 -17.75 12.61 21.95
CA ALA A 94 -17.73 13.66 20.93
C ALA A 94 -17.91 15.03 21.60
N VAL A 95 -17.28 16.08 21.03
CA VAL A 95 -17.37 17.47 21.50
C VAL A 95 -17.72 18.35 20.32
N ASN A 96 -18.72 19.22 20.46
CA ASN A 96 -19.11 20.15 19.41
C ASN A 96 -18.40 21.52 19.54
N ALA A 97 -18.55 22.38 18.53
CA ALA A 97 -17.93 23.70 18.48
C ALA A 97 -18.38 24.65 19.61
N THR A 98 -19.45 24.33 20.35
CA THR A 98 -19.87 25.09 21.53
C THR A 98 -19.41 24.43 22.85
N SER A 99 -18.44 23.49 22.76
CA SER A 99 -17.86 22.76 23.88
C SER A 99 -18.84 21.88 24.68
N GLN A 100 -19.95 21.47 24.08
CA GLN A 100 -20.84 20.47 24.67
C GLN A 100 -20.29 19.09 24.35
N THR A 101 -20.29 18.24 25.38
CA THR A 101 -19.78 16.85 25.30
C THR A 101 -20.95 15.88 25.22
N SER A 102 -20.83 14.85 24.38
CA SER A 102 -21.80 13.75 24.28
C SER A 102 -21.79 12.88 25.54
N PRO A 103 -22.78 12.01 25.72
CA PRO A 103 -22.61 10.84 26.57
C PRO A 103 -21.40 10.01 26.12
N PRO A 104 -20.75 9.24 27.03
CA PRO A 104 -19.67 8.34 26.63
C PRO A 104 -20.20 7.21 25.72
N SER A 105 -19.35 6.70 24.86
CA SER A 105 -19.60 5.49 24.08
C SER A 105 -19.82 4.24 24.96
N ALA A 106 -20.18 3.14 24.34
CA ALA A 106 -20.02 1.83 24.96
C ALA A 106 -18.55 1.63 25.39
N THR A 107 -18.34 0.93 26.51
CA THR A 107 -17.00 0.55 27.00
C THR A 107 -16.47 -0.60 26.17
N VAL A 108 -15.27 -0.44 25.62
CA VAL A 108 -14.49 -1.51 24.98
C VAL A 108 -13.26 -1.83 25.79
N SER A 109 -12.67 -3.01 25.59
CA SER A 109 -11.45 -3.40 26.32
C SER A 109 -10.48 -4.14 25.44
N THR A 110 -9.19 -4.03 25.77
CA THR A 110 -8.12 -4.81 25.14
C THR A 110 -7.07 -5.20 26.18
N LEU A 111 -6.26 -6.22 25.84
CA LEU A 111 -5.22 -6.78 26.70
C LEU A 111 -3.89 -6.81 25.92
N PRO A 112 -3.04 -5.78 26.05
CA PRO A 112 -1.71 -5.80 25.45
C PRO A 112 -0.91 -7.02 25.88
N ASN A 113 -0.21 -7.62 24.93
CA ASN A 113 0.67 -8.75 25.16
C ASN A 113 1.83 -8.72 24.13
N PRO A 114 3.00 -9.29 24.45
CA PRO A 114 4.04 -9.53 23.47
C PRO A 114 3.51 -10.37 22.30
N PHE A 115 3.95 -10.09 21.10
CA PHE A 115 3.56 -10.87 19.92
C PHE A 115 4.04 -12.32 20.05
N PRO A 116 3.15 -13.32 19.96
CA PRO A 116 3.54 -14.73 20.10
C PRO A 116 4.31 -15.27 18.88
N SER A 117 4.24 -14.60 17.76
CA SER A 117 4.91 -14.97 16.50
C SER A 117 5.13 -13.75 15.61
N ASP A 118 5.95 -13.92 14.58
CA ASP A 118 6.13 -12.93 13.53
C ASP A 118 4.82 -12.68 12.75
N ASP A 119 4.02 -13.72 12.53
CA ASP A 119 2.72 -13.60 11.88
C ASP A 119 1.75 -12.72 12.69
N ALA A 120 1.73 -12.85 14.03
CA ALA A 120 0.91 -12.00 14.89
C ALA A 120 1.38 -10.52 14.88
N PHE A 121 2.68 -10.27 14.74
CA PHE A 121 3.20 -8.92 14.54
C PHE A 121 2.77 -8.35 13.18
N LEU A 122 2.87 -9.14 12.12
CA LEU A 122 2.46 -8.73 10.77
C LEU A 122 0.94 -8.47 10.70
N ASP A 123 0.14 -9.28 11.38
CA ASP A 123 -1.32 -9.07 11.46
C ASP A 123 -1.65 -7.72 12.12
N TYR A 124 -1.03 -7.43 13.25
CA TYR A 124 -1.18 -6.15 13.95
C TYR A 124 -0.71 -4.95 13.10
N LEU A 125 0.42 -5.09 12.40
CA LEU A 125 0.94 -4.08 11.50
C LEU A 125 -0.01 -3.84 10.32
N GLN A 126 -0.52 -4.90 9.68
CA GLN A 126 -1.48 -4.80 8.58
C GLN A 126 -2.79 -4.13 9.02
N GLU A 127 -3.35 -4.52 10.18
CA GLU A 127 -4.59 -3.94 10.71
C GLU A 127 -4.42 -2.43 10.96
N ALA A 128 -3.35 -2.02 11.62
CA ALA A 128 -3.09 -0.61 11.89
C ALA A 128 -2.93 0.22 10.60
N ASN A 129 -2.25 -0.31 9.57
CA ASN A 129 -2.12 0.38 8.28
C ASN A 129 -3.43 0.39 7.48
N PHE A 130 -4.25 -0.69 7.56
CA PHE A 130 -5.59 -0.73 6.98
C PHE A 130 -6.50 0.34 7.58
N ASP A 131 -6.40 0.59 8.87
CA ASP A 131 -7.23 1.58 9.58
C ASP A 131 -7.08 3.00 9.04
N TYR A 132 -5.94 3.33 8.42
CA TYR A 132 -5.80 4.57 7.65
C TYR A 132 -6.85 4.66 6.55
N PHE A 133 -6.99 3.64 5.72
CA PHE A 133 -7.94 3.62 4.60
C PHE A 133 -9.39 3.61 5.04
N TRP A 134 -9.67 2.98 6.18
CA TRP A 134 -11.03 2.83 6.69
C TRP A 134 -11.52 4.05 7.46
N TYR A 135 -10.71 4.57 8.38
CA TYR A 135 -11.10 5.62 9.32
C TYR A 135 -10.70 7.04 8.88
N ALA A 136 -9.60 7.23 8.15
CA ALA A 136 -9.28 8.53 7.56
C ALA A 136 -10.07 8.79 6.27
N GLY A 137 -10.53 7.76 5.58
CA GLY A 137 -11.36 7.87 4.37
C GLY A 137 -12.74 8.47 4.62
N ASN A 138 -13.27 9.19 3.62
CA ASN A 138 -14.62 9.75 3.66
C ASN A 138 -15.67 8.67 3.34
N PRO A 139 -16.49 8.23 4.31
CA PRO A 139 -17.46 7.15 4.08
C PRO A 139 -18.60 7.52 3.11
N ALA A 140 -18.85 8.81 2.88
CA ALA A 140 -19.93 9.27 2.02
C ALA A 140 -19.63 9.13 0.51
N ASN A 141 -18.35 9.14 0.13
CA ASN A 141 -17.91 9.04 -1.26
C ASN A 141 -16.76 8.06 -1.49
N GLY A 142 -16.17 7.50 -0.41
CA GLY A 142 -15.09 6.53 -0.46
C GLY A 142 -13.72 7.10 -0.82
N LEU A 143 -13.56 8.43 -0.84
CA LEU A 143 -12.26 9.08 -1.06
C LEU A 143 -11.36 8.92 0.15
N ILE A 144 -10.06 8.78 -0.10
CA ILE A 144 -9.02 8.58 0.91
C ILE A 144 -8.04 9.75 0.83
N PRO A 145 -7.71 10.41 1.95
CA PRO A 145 -6.78 11.53 1.93
C PRO A 145 -5.38 11.07 1.49
N ASP A 146 -4.62 12.00 0.95
CA ASP A 146 -3.20 11.81 0.65
C ASP A 146 -2.42 11.50 1.93
N ARG A 147 -2.66 12.30 2.96
CA ARG A 147 -2.02 12.18 4.28
C ARG A 147 -3.00 12.34 5.44
N SER A 148 -2.64 11.89 6.61
CA SER A 148 -3.48 11.91 7.81
C SER A 148 -3.69 13.31 8.41
N THR A 149 -2.96 14.32 7.95
CA THR A 149 -3.09 15.69 8.45
C THR A 149 -4.40 16.35 8.01
N THR A 150 -4.95 17.18 8.89
CA THR A 150 -6.23 17.86 8.64
C THR A 150 -6.17 18.74 7.39
N GLY A 151 -7.18 18.62 6.52
CA GLY A 151 -7.31 19.41 5.30
C GLY A 151 -6.56 18.84 4.10
N SER A 152 -6.04 17.62 4.20
CA SER A 152 -5.44 16.91 3.07
C SER A 152 -6.46 16.72 1.94
N ALA A 153 -6.01 16.86 0.69
CA ALA A 153 -6.75 16.43 -0.48
C ALA A 153 -6.79 14.90 -0.55
N CYS A 154 -7.72 14.36 -1.34
CA CYS A 154 -7.70 12.94 -1.70
C CYS A 154 -6.57 12.67 -2.69
N SER A 155 -5.76 11.61 -2.46
CA SER A 155 -4.94 10.97 -3.48
C SER A 155 -5.70 9.81 -4.11
N ILE A 156 -5.84 9.80 -5.44
CA ILE A 156 -6.56 8.70 -6.12
C ILE A 156 -5.75 7.39 -6.08
N ALA A 157 -4.42 7.44 -5.98
CA ALA A 157 -3.57 6.28 -5.74
C ALA A 157 -3.88 5.65 -4.37
N SER A 158 -3.98 6.49 -3.31
CA SER A 158 -4.41 6.02 -1.98
C SER A 158 -5.76 5.30 -2.03
N VAL A 159 -6.69 5.77 -2.87
CA VAL A 159 -7.98 5.07 -3.09
C VAL A 159 -7.76 3.69 -3.71
N GLY A 160 -6.86 3.56 -4.69
CA GLY A 160 -6.51 2.28 -5.30
C GLY A 160 -5.96 1.26 -4.30
N PHE A 161 -5.01 1.68 -3.48
CA PHE A 161 -4.48 0.86 -2.38
C PHE A 161 -5.58 0.51 -1.36
N GLY A 162 -6.42 1.48 -0.97
CA GLY A 162 -7.51 1.26 -0.03
C GLY A 162 -8.57 0.29 -0.52
N LEU A 163 -8.94 0.31 -1.82
CA LEU A 163 -9.84 -0.67 -2.42
C LEU A 163 -9.27 -2.10 -2.30
N THR A 164 -7.95 -2.25 -2.41
CA THR A 164 -7.28 -3.54 -2.21
C THR A 164 -7.25 -3.92 -0.74
N ALA A 165 -6.91 -3.00 0.15
CA ALA A 165 -6.86 -3.21 1.59
C ALA A 165 -8.22 -3.62 2.18
N ILE A 166 -9.34 -3.16 1.62
CA ILE A 166 -10.70 -3.60 2.03
C ILE A 166 -10.88 -5.12 1.85
N GLY A 167 -10.41 -5.70 0.73
CA GLY A 167 -10.50 -7.16 0.55
C GLY A 167 -9.66 -7.92 1.57
N ILE A 168 -8.45 -7.43 1.86
CA ILE A 168 -7.58 -8.00 2.89
C ILE A 168 -8.26 -7.94 4.27
N ALA A 169 -8.84 -6.80 4.62
CA ALA A 169 -9.51 -6.61 5.90
C ALA A 169 -10.72 -7.54 6.09
N ILE A 170 -11.44 -7.88 5.02
CA ILE A 170 -12.52 -8.87 5.05
C ILE A 170 -11.97 -10.28 5.31
N ASP A 171 -10.88 -10.65 4.64
CA ASP A 171 -10.26 -11.96 4.79
C ASP A 171 -9.71 -12.17 6.23
N HIS A 172 -9.23 -11.10 6.87
CA HIS A 172 -8.77 -11.09 8.25
C HIS A 172 -9.91 -10.89 9.28
N GLY A 173 -11.12 -10.55 8.83
CA GLY A 173 -12.28 -10.36 9.72
C GLY A 173 -12.30 -9.04 10.48
N TRP A 174 -11.48 -8.05 10.10
CA TRP A 174 -11.51 -6.70 10.70
C TRP A 174 -12.78 -5.95 10.32
N ILE A 175 -13.32 -6.20 9.13
CA ILE A 175 -14.62 -5.72 8.67
C ILE A 175 -15.43 -6.86 8.06
N THR A 176 -16.75 -6.72 7.99
CA THR A 176 -17.59 -7.70 7.31
C THR A 176 -17.57 -7.49 5.79
N ARG A 177 -17.86 -8.56 5.02
CA ARG A 177 -17.96 -8.48 3.56
C ARG A 177 -19.01 -7.46 3.10
N ASP A 178 -20.14 -7.35 3.80
CA ASP A 178 -21.20 -6.39 3.45
C ASP A 178 -20.73 -4.94 3.67
N GLN A 179 -20.00 -4.65 4.75
CA GLN A 179 -19.40 -3.34 5.00
C GLN A 179 -18.40 -2.98 3.88
N GLY A 180 -17.50 -3.89 3.56
CA GLY A 180 -16.52 -3.69 2.49
C GLY A 180 -17.17 -3.49 1.14
N ALA A 181 -18.13 -4.34 0.77
CA ALA A 181 -18.86 -4.22 -0.50
C ALA A 181 -19.60 -2.88 -0.63
N ALA A 182 -20.25 -2.41 0.45
CA ALA A 182 -20.92 -1.12 0.46
C ALA A 182 -19.95 0.03 0.26
N ARG A 183 -18.80 0.03 0.94
CA ARG A 183 -17.76 1.06 0.79
C ARG A 183 -17.17 1.06 -0.62
N VAL A 184 -16.81 -0.12 -1.16
CA VAL A 184 -16.29 -0.27 -2.52
C VAL A 184 -17.29 0.25 -3.56
N LEU A 185 -18.57 -0.15 -3.46
CA LEU A 185 -19.57 0.32 -4.42
C LEU A 185 -19.76 1.85 -4.35
N THR A 186 -19.74 2.43 -3.15
CA THR A 186 -19.78 3.89 -2.97
C THR A 186 -18.60 4.56 -3.67
N THR A 187 -17.38 4.06 -3.46
CA THR A 187 -16.16 4.57 -4.11
C THR A 187 -16.25 4.49 -5.63
N LEU A 188 -16.61 3.32 -6.17
CA LEU A 188 -16.74 3.13 -7.61
C LEU A 188 -17.80 4.07 -8.23
N ASN A 189 -18.93 4.28 -7.54
CA ASN A 189 -19.97 5.20 -8.00
C ASN A 189 -19.49 6.65 -8.02
N THR A 190 -18.63 7.07 -7.09
CA THR A 190 -18.00 8.39 -7.09
C THR A 190 -17.19 8.60 -8.37
N PHE A 191 -16.32 7.66 -8.72
CA PHE A 191 -15.48 7.76 -9.92
C PHE A 191 -16.27 7.57 -11.22
N TRP A 192 -17.31 6.72 -11.22
CA TRP A 192 -18.13 6.49 -12.41
C TRP A 192 -19.02 7.67 -12.74
N ASN A 193 -19.69 8.24 -11.74
CA ASN A 193 -20.68 9.30 -11.93
C ASN A 193 -20.07 10.71 -11.91
N GLY A 194 -18.81 10.86 -11.46
CA GLY A 194 -18.14 12.14 -11.41
C GLY A 194 -18.02 12.78 -12.80
N PRO A 195 -18.22 14.11 -12.91
CA PRO A 195 -18.18 14.81 -14.18
C PRO A 195 -16.79 14.74 -14.80
N GLN A 196 -16.74 14.50 -16.12
CA GLN A 196 -15.52 14.46 -16.90
C GLN A 196 -15.52 15.59 -17.92
N GLY A 197 -14.45 16.37 -17.99
CA GLY A 197 -14.34 17.51 -18.89
C GLY A 197 -12.97 18.16 -18.86
N THR A 198 -12.83 19.22 -19.63
CA THR A 198 -11.59 20.00 -19.76
C THR A 198 -11.62 21.31 -18.95
N ASN A 199 -12.56 21.44 -18.01
CA ASN A 199 -12.66 22.61 -17.17
C ASN A 199 -11.50 22.66 -16.15
N ALA A 200 -11.08 23.85 -15.79
CA ALA A 200 -10.05 24.05 -14.78
C ALA A 200 -10.49 23.59 -13.38
N SER A 201 -11.80 23.49 -13.13
CA SER A 201 -12.39 23.04 -11.86
C SER A 201 -13.76 22.39 -12.10
N GLY A 202 -14.22 21.60 -11.13
CA GLY A 202 -15.53 20.97 -11.15
C GLY A 202 -15.57 19.59 -11.82
N ASP A 203 -14.52 19.18 -12.53
CA ASP A 203 -14.39 17.85 -13.14
C ASP A 203 -13.57 16.92 -12.24
N ILE A 204 -13.89 15.62 -12.25
CA ILE A 204 -13.10 14.58 -11.59
C ILE A 204 -11.97 14.07 -12.49
N GLY A 205 -12.12 14.23 -13.79
CA GLY A 205 -11.19 13.74 -14.79
C GLY A 205 -11.57 14.09 -16.22
N TYR A 206 -10.85 13.53 -17.20
CA TYR A 206 -11.12 13.68 -18.64
C TYR A 206 -10.64 12.46 -19.42
N ASN A 207 -11.37 12.03 -20.45
CA ASN A 207 -11.06 10.86 -21.27
C ASN A 207 -10.88 9.55 -20.46
N GLY A 208 -11.55 9.43 -19.32
CA GLY A 208 -11.41 8.28 -18.43
C GLY A 208 -10.24 8.35 -17.46
N TRP A 209 -9.32 9.31 -17.65
CA TRP A 209 -8.24 9.60 -16.70
C TRP A 209 -8.74 10.53 -15.60
N PHE A 210 -8.13 10.45 -14.41
CA PHE A 210 -8.53 11.21 -13.24
C PHE A 210 -7.45 12.18 -12.79
N TYR A 211 -7.84 13.27 -12.15
CA TYR A 211 -6.90 14.20 -11.52
C TYR A 211 -6.23 13.53 -10.32
N HIS A 212 -4.93 13.73 -10.19
CA HIS A 212 -4.09 13.18 -9.12
C HIS A 212 -4.69 13.43 -7.74
N PHE A 213 -5.03 14.70 -7.46
CA PHE A 213 -5.67 15.09 -6.21
C PHE A 213 -7.10 15.58 -6.43
N LEU A 214 -8.01 15.12 -5.56
CA LEU A 214 -9.40 15.52 -5.54
C LEU A 214 -9.76 16.20 -4.21
N ASP A 215 -10.74 17.11 -4.23
CA ASP A 215 -11.37 17.60 -3.01
C ASP A 215 -12.09 16.45 -2.30
N MET A 216 -11.83 16.26 -1.01
CA MET A 216 -12.32 15.15 -0.20
C MET A 216 -13.85 15.10 -0.08
N ASN A 217 -14.54 16.21 -0.29
CA ASN A 217 -16.00 16.30 -0.16
C ASN A 217 -16.71 16.35 -1.52
N LEU A 218 -16.14 17.11 -2.48
CA LEU A 218 -16.75 17.35 -3.78
C LEU A 218 -16.39 16.32 -4.83
N ALA A 219 -15.32 15.54 -4.60
CA ALA A 219 -14.77 14.57 -5.55
C ALA A 219 -14.43 15.21 -6.92
N THR A 220 -13.94 16.45 -6.92
CA THR A 220 -13.50 17.17 -8.11
C THR A 220 -12.04 17.59 -7.95
N ARG A 221 -11.41 17.98 -9.06
CA ARG A 221 -10.01 18.44 -9.09
C ARG A 221 -9.66 19.35 -7.92
N SER A 222 -8.63 19.03 -7.17
CA SER A 222 -8.09 19.86 -6.10
C SER A 222 -6.95 20.74 -6.63
N GLY A 223 -7.03 22.04 -6.36
CA GLY A 223 -5.99 23.00 -6.76
C GLY A 223 -5.69 22.96 -8.26
N SER A 224 -4.41 22.87 -8.59
CA SER A 224 -3.88 22.79 -9.96
C SER A 224 -3.36 21.39 -10.33
N SER A 225 -3.85 20.33 -9.66
CA SER A 225 -3.38 18.97 -9.94
C SER A 225 -3.61 18.57 -11.40
N GLU A 226 -2.70 17.78 -11.93
CA GLU A 226 -2.77 17.22 -13.29
C GLU A 226 -3.72 16.01 -13.36
N LEU A 227 -4.15 15.64 -14.55
CA LEU A 227 -4.54 14.27 -14.83
C LEU A 227 -3.28 13.43 -14.75
N SER A 228 -3.23 12.53 -13.79
CA SER A 228 -2.06 11.66 -13.61
C SER A 228 -2.30 10.29 -14.24
N SER A 229 -1.35 9.86 -15.07
CA SER A 229 -1.41 8.53 -15.67
C SER A 229 -1.05 7.43 -14.67
N ILE A 230 -0.07 7.65 -13.79
CA ILE A 230 0.30 6.65 -12.79
C ILE A 230 -0.76 6.51 -11.69
N ASP A 231 -1.23 7.60 -11.10
CA ASP A 231 -2.19 7.54 -10.00
C ASP A 231 -3.54 6.99 -10.48
N THR A 232 -3.97 7.33 -11.71
CA THR A 232 -5.13 6.67 -12.33
C THR A 232 -4.89 5.18 -12.47
N THR A 233 -3.69 4.74 -12.83
CA THR A 233 -3.39 3.31 -13.01
C THR A 233 -3.33 2.57 -11.67
N LEU A 234 -2.79 3.18 -10.62
CA LEU A 234 -2.83 2.62 -9.26
C LEU A 234 -4.29 2.51 -8.74
N LEU A 235 -5.11 3.52 -9.02
CA LEU A 235 -6.57 3.44 -8.77
C LEU A 235 -7.19 2.25 -9.51
N LEU A 236 -6.88 2.06 -10.79
CA LEU A 236 -7.36 0.93 -11.58
C LEU A 236 -6.86 -0.42 -11.06
N GLY A 237 -5.66 -0.48 -10.49
CA GLY A 237 -5.15 -1.65 -9.78
C GLY A 237 -6.11 -2.12 -8.69
N GLY A 238 -6.51 -1.20 -7.80
CA GLY A 238 -7.49 -1.49 -6.76
C GLY A 238 -8.89 -1.79 -7.29
N ILE A 239 -9.34 -1.08 -8.33
CA ILE A 239 -10.64 -1.32 -8.98
C ILE A 239 -10.71 -2.73 -9.58
N LEU A 240 -9.67 -3.16 -10.30
CA LEU A 240 -9.61 -4.49 -10.93
C LEU A 240 -9.46 -5.60 -9.88
N TYR A 241 -8.72 -5.34 -8.79
CA TYR A 241 -8.70 -6.27 -7.65
C TYR A 241 -10.09 -6.42 -7.04
N ALA A 242 -10.78 -5.33 -6.73
CA ALA A 242 -12.12 -5.35 -6.16
C ALA A 242 -13.13 -6.08 -7.08
N LYS A 243 -13.03 -5.91 -8.41
CA LYS A 243 -13.82 -6.65 -9.41
C LYS A 243 -13.70 -8.18 -9.25
N GLN A 244 -12.50 -8.67 -8.97
CA GLN A 244 -12.26 -10.11 -8.80
C GLN A 244 -12.60 -10.60 -7.39
N TYR A 245 -12.36 -9.76 -6.38
CA TYR A 245 -12.64 -10.10 -4.99
C TYR A 245 -14.16 -10.22 -4.73
N PHE A 246 -14.95 -9.24 -5.18
CA PHE A 246 -16.40 -9.22 -5.04
C PHE A 246 -17.07 -9.94 -6.23
N ASN A 247 -16.91 -11.25 -6.30
CA ASN A 247 -17.34 -12.10 -7.42
C ASN A 247 -18.69 -12.82 -7.17
N GLY A 248 -19.42 -12.45 -6.13
CA GLY A 248 -20.74 -12.99 -5.82
C GLY A 248 -21.84 -12.50 -6.79
N THR A 249 -23.00 -13.14 -6.68
CA THR A 249 -24.16 -12.87 -7.59
C THR A 249 -25.24 -11.99 -6.95
N ASN A 250 -25.00 -11.47 -5.74
CA ASN A 250 -25.92 -10.49 -5.14
C ASN A 250 -25.84 -9.14 -5.86
N ALA A 251 -26.85 -8.29 -5.68
CA ALA A 251 -26.99 -7.05 -6.42
C ALA A 251 -25.80 -6.08 -6.21
N THR A 252 -25.27 -6.00 -4.99
CA THR A 252 -24.14 -5.12 -4.65
C THR A 252 -22.86 -5.58 -5.36
N GLU A 253 -22.50 -6.85 -5.26
CA GLU A 253 -21.28 -7.37 -5.88
C GLU A 253 -21.38 -7.39 -7.41
N THR A 254 -22.56 -7.70 -7.98
CA THR A 254 -22.80 -7.56 -9.43
C THR A 254 -22.61 -6.10 -9.90
N SER A 255 -23.05 -5.13 -9.10
CA SER A 255 -22.85 -3.72 -9.40
C SER A 255 -21.37 -3.34 -9.33
N ILE A 256 -20.62 -3.85 -8.35
CA ILE A 256 -19.16 -3.65 -8.25
C ILE A 256 -18.48 -4.15 -9.53
N GLN A 257 -18.73 -5.40 -9.96
CA GLN A 257 -18.12 -6.00 -11.14
C GLN A 257 -18.42 -5.19 -12.42
N THR A 258 -19.67 -4.77 -12.57
CA THR A 258 -20.13 -4.01 -13.74
C THR A 258 -19.51 -2.62 -13.77
N THR A 259 -19.55 -1.88 -12.64
CA THR A 259 -19.02 -0.52 -12.55
C THR A 259 -17.51 -0.49 -12.67
N ALA A 260 -16.79 -1.43 -12.05
CA ALA A 260 -15.35 -1.58 -12.18
C ALA A 260 -14.94 -1.78 -13.65
N SER A 261 -15.61 -2.69 -14.36
CA SER A 261 -15.39 -2.91 -15.79
C SER A 261 -15.70 -1.66 -16.63
N ALA A 262 -16.76 -0.93 -16.30
CA ALA A 262 -17.14 0.29 -17.01
C ALA A 262 -16.10 1.41 -16.81
N ILE A 263 -15.57 1.60 -15.59
CA ILE A 263 -14.52 2.59 -15.30
C ILE A 263 -13.26 2.26 -16.10
N PHE A 264 -12.78 1.01 -16.07
CA PHE A 264 -11.60 0.58 -16.81
C PHE A 264 -11.76 0.81 -18.33
N ASN A 265 -12.89 0.39 -18.90
CA ASN A 265 -13.17 0.50 -20.33
C ASN A 265 -13.37 1.94 -20.81
N ARG A 266 -13.63 2.90 -19.90
CA ARG A 266 -13.74 4.33 -20.24
C ARG A 266 -12.38 4.98 -20.50
N VAL A 267 -11.29 4.40 -19.97
CA VAL A 267 -9.95 4.99 -20.11
C VAL A 267 -9.50 4.98 -21.56
N ASN A 268 -9.17 6.16 -22.07
CA ASN A 268 -8.61 6.32 -23.40
C ASN A 268 -7.06 6.30 -23.32
N TRP A 269 -6.49 5.10 -23.35
CA TRP A 269 -5.05 4.88 -23.22
C TRP A 269 -4.26 5.54 -24.36
N SER A 270 -4.75 5.41 -25.60
CA SER A 270 -4.09 5.99 -26.78
C SER A 270 -4.08 7.51 -26.75
N TRP A 271 -5.04 8.16 -26.09
CA TRP A 271 -5.05 9.61 -25.94
C TRP A 271 -3.90 10.09 -25.02
N MET A 272 -3.57 9.33 -23.95
CA MET A 272 -2.45 9.66 -23.06
C MET A 272 -1.07 9.35 -23.69
N ALA A 273 -1.05 8.67 -24.84
CA ALA A 273 0.13 8.39 -25.65
C ALA A 273 0.01 9.08 -27.02
N PRO A 274 0.04 10.42 -27.08
CA PRO A 274 -0.16 11.16 -28.32
C PRO A 274 0.94 10.82 -29.31
N ASP A 275 0.54 10.56 -30.59
CA ASP A 275 1.43 10.23 -31.70
C ASP A 275 2.48 11.32 -31.93
N VAL A 276 3.63 11.19 -31.29
CA VAL A 276 4.86 11.83 -31.73
C VAL A 276 5.61 10.79 -32.57
N PRO A 277 5.95 11.04 -33.82
CA PRO A 277 6.65 10.06 -34.66
C PRO A 277 7.87 9.47 -33.96
N GLY A 278 7.86 8.14 -33.71
CA GLY A 278 8.92 7.40 -33.03
C GLY A 278 8.76 7.20 -31.52
N THR A 279 7.70 7.71 -30.89
CA THR A 279 7.41 7.44 -29.47
C THR A 279 6.10 6.67 -29.32
N ASN A 280 6.14 5.59 -28.55
CA ASN A 280 4.95 4.87 -28.09
C ASN A 280 4.78 5.08 -26.57
N GLY A 281 5.33 6.19 -26.05
CA GLY A 281 5.38 6.50 -24.62
C GLY A 281 4.08 7.08 -24.10
N VAL A 282 3.74 6.72 -22.87
CA VAL A 282 2.62 7.31 -22.14
C VAL A 282 3.09 8.56 -21.43
N ARG A 283 2.39 9.68 -21.61
CA ARG A 283 2.67 10.93 -20.89
C ARG A 283 2.42 10.76 -19.39
N MET A 284 3.28 11.37 -18.58
CA MET A 284 3.12 11.36 -17.11
C MET A 284 1.84 12.05 -16.66
N GLY A 285 1.40 13.10 -17.40
CA GLY A 285 0.19 13.82 -17.05
C GLY A 285 -0.31 14.77 -18.13
N TRP A 286 -1.44 15.41 -17.85
CA TRP A 286 -2.07 16.40 -18.69
C TRP A 286 -2.75 17.49 -17.84
N LEU A 287 -2.70 18.72 -18.32
CA LEU A 287 -3.37 19.88 -17.69
C LEU A 287 -4.35 20.55 -18.64
N PRO A 288 -5.49 21.08 -18.16
CA PRO A 288 -6.46 21.81 -18.99
C PRO A 288 -5.84 23.01 -19.75
N ASP A 289 -4.89 23.70 -19.09
CA ASP A 289 -4.32 24.94 -19.60
C ASP A 289 -3.15 24.73 -20.58
N SER A 290 -2.35 23.65 -20.37
CA SER A 290 -1.10 23.41 -21.11
C SER A 290 -1.05 22.09 -21.88
N GLY A 291 -2.10 21.27 -21.77
CA GLY A 291 -2.13 19.95 -22.39
C GLY A 291 -1.01 19.06 -21.87
N PHE A 292 -0.32 18.39 -22.77
CA PHE A 292 0.82 17.51 -22.49
C PHE A 292 2.19 18.23 -22.42
N SER A 293 2.25 19.53 -22.67
CA SER A 293 3.51 20.24 -22.96
C SER A 293 4.50 20.28 -21.79
N THR A 294 4.01 20.10 -20.56
CA THR A 294 4.82 20.14 -19.33
C THR A 294 5.26 18.76 -18.85
N PHE A 295 4.83 17.69 -19.49
CA PHE A 295 5.05 16.32 -19.04
C PHE A 295 5.90 15.53 -20.02
N GLY A 296 6.87 14.76 -19.48
CA GLY A 296 7.62 13.72 -20.20
C GLY A 296 6.80 12.45 -20.41
N ASP A 297 7.44 11.47 -21.06
CA ASP A 297 6.94 10.12 -21.15
C ASP A 297 7.50 9.28 -20.00
N TRP A 298 6.74 8.28 -19.56
CA TRP A 298 7.29 7.18 -18.77
C TRP A 298 8.26 6.38 -19.65
N ILE A 299 9.52 6.34 -19.27
CA ILE A 299 10.58 5.61 -19.99
C ILE A 299 11.69 5.18 -19.02
N GLY A 300 12.04 3.91 -19.04
CA GLY A 300 12.96 3.33 -18.09
C GLY A 300 12.22 2.61 -16.97
N TYR A 301 12.97 1.92 -16.13
CA TYR A 301 12.39 1.22 -14.99
C TYR A 301 11.94 2.22 -13.94
N ASP A 302 10.65 2.16 -13.60
CA ASP A 302 9.97 2.99 -12.61
C ASP A 302 8.63 2.35 -12.23
N GLU A 303 7.76 3.02 -11.50
CA GLU A 303 6.42 2.57 -11.15
C GLU A 303 5.46 2.44 -12.35
N GLY A 304 5.81 2.96 -13.51
CA GLY A 304 4.99 2.98 -14.73
C GLY A 304 4.75 1.62 -15.39
N MET A 305 5.37 0.55 -14.92
CA MET A 305 5.20 -0.80 -15.46
C MET A 305 3.71 -1.20 -15.60
N LEU A 306 2.91 -0.95 -14.58
CA LEU A 306 1.48 -1.28 -14.57
C LEU A 306 0.70 -0.46 -15.62
N ILE A 307 1.11 0.79 -15.93
CA ILE A 307 0.50 1.63 -16.98
C ILE A 307 0.58 0.90 -18.32
N TYR A 308 1.77 0.44 -18.67
CA TYR A 308 1.99 -0.22 -19.96
C TYR A 308 1.26 -1.56 -20.04
N LEU A 309 1.31 -2.38 -18.99
CA LEU A 309 0.65 -3.67 -18.99
C LEU A 309 -0.88 -3.54 -19.12
N LEU A 310 -1.51 -2.66 -18.36
CA LEU A 310 -2.96 -2.45 -18.43
C LEU A 310 -3.37 -1.74 -19.73
N GLY A 311 -2.59 -0.76 -20.18
CA GLY A 311 -2.88 -0.02 -21.40
C GLY A 311 -2.75 -0.87 -22.66
N ILE A 312 -1.74 -1.74 -22.76
CA ILE A 312 -1.57 -2.70 -23.86
C ILE A 312 -2.67 -3.78 -23.79
N GLY A 313 -3.04 -4.21 -22.58
CA GLY A 313 -4.05 -5.22 -22.37
C GLY A 313 -5.50 -4.77 -22.52
N ALA A 314 -5.74 -3.47 -22.62
CA ALA A 314 -7.08 -2.92 -22.78
C ALA A 314 -7.76 -3.37 -24.08
N THR A 315 -9.07 -3.56 -24.05
CA THR A 315 -9.85 -4.03 -25.22
C THR A 315 -10.27 -2.88 -26.16
N SER A 316 -10.21 -1.64 -25.69
CA SER A 316 -10.55 -0.43 -26.45
C SER A 316 -9.54 0.68 -26.19
N ASN A 317 -9.27 1.52 -27.18
CA ASN A 317 -8.30 2.62 -27.08
C ASN A 317 -6.94 2.21 -26.47
N SER A 318 -6.53 0.96 -26.72
CA SER A 318 -5.33 0.35 -26.14
C SER A 318 -4.05 1.01 -26.66
N LEU A 319 -2.98 0.82 -25.92
CA LEU A 319 -1.63 1.08 -26.36
C LEU A 319 -1.18 -0.01 -27.37
N PRO A 320 -0.33 0.32 -28.33
CA PRO A 320 0.31 -0.70 -29.16
C PRO A 320 1.30 -1.54 -28.33
N ALA A 321 1.48 -2.82 -28.66
CA ALA A 321 2.45 -3.70 -27.99
C ALA A 321 3.89 -3.12 -28.01
N ALA A 322 4.24 -2.34 -29.02
CA ALA A 322 5.53 -1.65 -29.12
C ALA A 322 5.80 -0.63 -27.99
N SER A 323 4.76 -0.17 -27.28
CA SER A 323 4.91 0.69 -26.10
C SER A 323 5.72 0.02 -24.98
N TRP A 324 5.63 -1.30 -24.84
CA TRP A 324 6.47 -2.05 -23.90
C TRP A 324 7.96 -1.93 -24.25
N SER A 325 8.31 -2.13 -25.53
CA SER A 325 9.69 -2.00 -26.00
C SER A 325 10.21 -0.56 -25.88
N TYR A 326 9.34 0.44 -26.02
CA TYR A 326 9.71 1.84 -25.79
C TYR A 326 10.05 2.07 -24.32
N TRP A 327 9.21 1.62 -23.39
CA TRP A 327 9.44 1.79 -21.95
C TRP A 327 10.73 1.08 -21.50
N THR A 328 10.92 -0.20 -21.90
CA THR A 328 12.11 -0.98 -21.54
C THR A 328 13.41 -0.46 -22.20
N SER A 329 13.32 0.37 -23.25
CA SER A 329 14.50 0.94 -23.91
C SER A 329 15.30 1.89 -23.02
N GLY A 330 14.69 2.42 -21.97
CA GLY A 330 15.35 3.26 -20.97
C GLY A 330 15.98 2.49 -19.80
N TYR A 331 15.94 1.16 -19.79
CA TYR A 331 16.48 0.37 -18.70
C TYR A 331 17.99 0.51 -18.54
N VAL A 332 18.44 0.61 -17.30
CA VAL A 332 19.85 0.65 -16.91
C VAL A 332 20.14 -0.57 -16.04
N TRP A 333 20.74 -1.60 -16.64
CA TRP A 333 21.24 -2.76 -15.91
C TRP A 333 22.61 -2.43 -15.31
N ALA A 334 22.76 -2.51 -14.00
CA ALA A 334 24.01 -2.19 -13.32
C ALA A 334 24.24 -3.10 -12.11
N SER A 335 25.46 -3.07 -11.58
CA SER A 335 25.85 -3.89 -10.43
C SER A 335 26.30 -3.00 -9.27
N TYR A 336 25.69 -3.19 -8.11
CA TYR A 336 26.02 -2.49 -6.88
C TYR A 336 26.05 -3.47 -5.71
N TYR A 337 27.05 -3.37 -4.86
CA TYR A 337 27.21 -4.19 -3.65
C TYR A 337 27.13 -5.71 -3.88
N GLY A 338 27.51 -6.16 -5.08
CA GLY A 338 27.47 -7.58 -5.46
C GLY A 338 26.16 -8.04 -6.12
N TYR A 339 25.17 -7.17 -6.27
CA TYR A 339 23.88 -7.44 -6.92
C TYR A 339 23.78 -6.75 -8.27
N SER A 340 23.28 -7.47 -9.30
CA SER A 340 23.05 -6.94 -10.64
C SER A 340 21.54 -6.89 -10.92
N PHE A 341 21.03 -5.73 -11.29
CA PHE A 341 19.59 -5.49 -11.49
C PHE A 341 19.34 -4.27 -12.39
N VAL A 342 18.12 -4.12 -12.90
CA VAL A 342 17.67 -2.87 -13.53
C VAL A 342 17.44 -1.86 -12.42
N THR A 343 18.17 -0.74 -12.48
CA THR A 343 18.20 0.25 -11.41
C THR A 343 17.05 1.24 -11.48
N PHE A 344 16.49 1.52 -10.34
CA PHE A 344 15.68 2.69 -10.02
C PHE A 344 15.94 3.02 -8.55
N PRO A 345 16.61 4.14 -8.22
CA PRO A 345 17.12 4.35 -6.88
C PRO A 345 16.08 4.39 -5.76
N PRO A 346 14.92 5.10 -5.88
CA PRO A 346 13.84 5.03 -4.91
C PRO A 346 13.13 3.67 -4.95
N LEU A 347 12.95 3.01 -3.79
CA LEU A 347 12.50 1.62 -3.78
C LEU A 347 11.04 1.44 -4.22
N PHE A 348 10.18 2.46 -4.10
CA PHE A 348 8.76 2.38 -4.50
C PHE A 348 8.58 1.94 -5.97
N GLY A 349 9.49 2.30 -6.87
CA GLY A 349 9.45 1.85 -8.27
C GLY A 349 9.62 0.33 -8.42
N HIS A 350 10.24 -0.33 -7.43
CA HIS A 350 10.35 -1.78 -7.34
C HIS A 350 9.16 -2.44 -6.60
N GLU A 351 8.24 -1.67 -6.01
CA GLU A 351 7.19 -2.16 -5.13
C GLU A 351 5.80 -2.08 -5.76
N TYR A 352 5.43 -0.94 -6.34
CA TYR A 352 4.03 -0.63 -6.69
C TYR A 352 3.42 -1.62 -7.66
N SER A 353 4.10 -2.00 -8.74
CA SER A 353 3.56 -3.00 -9.68
C SER A 353 3.46 -4.38 -9.06
N HIS A 354 4.33 -4.73 -8.11
CA HIS A 354 4.31 -5.99 -7.39
C HIS A 354 3.14 -6.11 -6.37
N CYS A 355 2.49 -5.01 -6.03
CA CYS A 355 1.28 -5.06 -5.22
C CYS A 355 0.19 -5.92 -5.87
N TRP A 356 0.11 -5.93 -7.20
CA TRP A 356 -0.96 -6.61 -7.94
C TRP A 356 -0.46 -7.69 -8.91
N VAL A 357 0.71 -7.49 -9.54
CA VAL A 357 1.20 -8.40 -10.58
C VAL A 357 2.21 -9.39 -10.01
N ASP A 358 1.96 -10.68 -10.26
CA ASP A 358 2.90 -11.74 -9.89
C ASP A 358 3.96 -11.96 -10.98
N PHE A 359 5.14 -11.43 -10.75
CA PHE A 359 6.28 -11.56 -11.66
C PHE A 359 7.24 -12.72 -11.31
N ARG A 360 6.88 -13.62 -10.38
CA ARG A 360 7.79 -14.70 -9.94
C ARG A 360 8.15 -15.68 -11.05
N HIS A 361 7.17 -16.05 -11.86
CA HIS A 361 7.30 -17.16 -12.81
C HIS A 361 7.03 -16.74 -14.26
N VAL A 362 7.19 -15.48 -14.55
CA VAL A 362 7.07 -14.91 -15.90
C VAL A 362 8.23 -13.97 -16.18
N GLY A 363 8.68 -13.92 -17.42
CA GLY A 363 9.70 -12.99 -17.87
C GLY A 363 9.42 -12.51 -19.28
N ASP A 364 9.69 -11.25 -19.52
CA ASP A 364 9.72 -10.69 -20.87
C ASP A 364 11.08 -10.95 -21.55
N THR A 365 11.24 -10.48 -22.78
CA THR A 365 12.49 -10.66 -23.53
C THR A 365 13.69 -10.05 -22.84
N TYR A 366 13.54 -8.87 -22.18
CA TYR A 366 14.65 -8.20 -21.51
C TYR A 366 15.13 -9.02 -20.32
N MET A 367 14.24 -9.33 -19.37
CA MET A 367 14.59 -10.07 -18.17
C MET A 367 15.08 -11.50 -18.45
N ASN A 368 14.49 -12.15 -19.47
CA ASN A 368 14.97 -13.47 -19.92
C ASN A 368 16.42 -13.43 -20.44
N ASN A 369 16.84 -12.37 -21.11
CA ASN A 369 18.22 -12.19 -21.55
C ASN A 369 19.18 -11.97 -20.38
N GLU A 370 18.73 -11.28 -19.33
CA GLU A 370 19.51 -11.05 -18.11
C GLU A 370 19.47 -12.26 -17.14
N ASN A 371 18.75 -13.33 -17.48
CA ASN A 371 18.51 -14.48 -16.59
C ASN A 371 17.91 -14.05 -15.23
N CYS A 372 16.87 -13.23 -15.27
CA CYS A 372 16.23 -12.64 -14.12
C CYS A 372 14.70 -12.59 -14.30
N THR A 373 13.96 -12.35 -13.23
CA THR A 373 12.55 -11.92 -13.27
C THR A 373 12.46 -10.53 -12.67
N TYR A 374 11.33 -9.84 -12.88
CA TYR A 374 11.09 -8.56 -12.19
C TYR A 374 11.00 -8.74 -10.67
N PHE A 375 10.52 -9.89 -10.21
CA PHE A 375 10.48 -10.22 -8.79
C PHE A 375 11.89 -10.33 -8.19
N GLU A 376 12.78 -11.09 -8.84
CA GLU A 376 14.18 -11.21 -8.43
C GLU A 376 14.93 -9.88 -8.59
N ASN A 377 14.62 -9.09 -9.62
CA ASN A 377 15.16 -7.75 -9.80
C ASN A 377 14.88 -6.86 -8.57
N SER A 378 13.63 -6.85 -8.10
CA SER A 378 13.21 -6.06 -6.94
C SER A 378 13.81 -6.60 -5.64
N HIS A 379 13.96 -7.92 -5.50
CA HIS A 379 14.70 -8.53 -4.39
C HIS A 379 16.15 -8.03 -4.34
N ARG A 380 16.87 -8.09 -5.47
CA ARG A 380 18.26 -7.60 -5.56
C ARG A 380 18.38 -6.10 -5.30
N ALA A 381 17.42 -5.30 -5.75
CA ALA A 381 17.39 -3.87 -5.47
C ALA A 381 17.27 -3.58 -3.98
N ALA A 382 16.38 -4.28 -3.25
CA ALA A 382 16.23 -4.14 -1.81
C ALA A 382 17.50 -4.57 -1.05
N LEU A 383 18.11 -5.71 -1.44
CA LEU A 383 19.38 -6.17 -0.84
C LEU A 383 20.52 -5.17 -1.09
N ALA A 384 20.59 -4.60 -2.30
CA ALA A 384 21.59 -3.58 -2.64
C ALA A 384 21.38 -2.28 -1.84
N GLN A 385 20.13 -1.88 -1.61
CA GLN A 385 19.82 -0.71 -0.81
C GLN A 385 20.16 -0.92 0.68
N GLN A 386 19.84 -2.09 1.25
CA GLN A 386 20.29 -2.42 2.60
C GLN A 386 21.83 -2.42 2.71
N ALA A 387 22.52 -2.99 1.72
CA ALA A 387 23.98 -3.02 1.70
C ALA A 387 24.57 -1.60 1.58
N TYR A 388 23.92 -0.68 0.84
CA TYR A 388 24.27 0.72 0.81
C TYR A 388 24.16 1.36 2.20
N CYS A 389 23.03 1.15 2.90
CA CYS A 389 22.86 1.67 4.26
C CYS A 389 23.85 1.05 5.27
N ILE A 390 24.24 -0.21 5.10
CA ILE A 390 25.29 -0.82 5.92
C ILE A 390 26.67 -0.18 5.64
N ALA A 391 26.98 0.11 4.38
CA ALA A 391 28.23 0.75 3.99
C ALA A 391 28.28 2.22 4.40
N ASP A 392 27.12 2.87 4.46
CA ASP A 392 26.89 4.26 4.90
C ASP A 392 27.97 5.23 4.37
N PRO A 393 28.06 5.43 3.05
CA PRO A 393 29.17 6.18 2.45
C PRO A 393 29.17 7.66 2.86
N ASP A 394 28.02 8.21 3.23
CA ASP A 394 27.86 9.61 3.60
C ASP A 394 27.83 9.85 5.12
N GLY A 395 27.80 8.81 5.95
CA GLY A 395 27.88 8.85 7.40
C GLY A 395 26.60 9.32 8.08
N TRP A 396 25.43 8.90 7.56
CA TRP A 396 24.13 9.24 8.13
C TRP A 396 23.88 8.55 9.48
N ALA A 397 23.35 9.27 10.44
CA ALA A 397 23.07 8.72 11.76
C ALA A 397 22.02 7.60 11.68
N GLY A 398 22.40 6.42 12.16
CA GLY A 398 21.49 5.30 12.33
C GLY A 398 21.47 4.28 11.20
N TYR A 399 22.02 4.58 10.01
CA TYR A 399 22.07 3.61 8.91
C TYR A 399 22.78 2.32 9.32
N ASN A 400 22.12 1.19 9.10
CA ASN A 400 22.67 -0.15 9.39
C ASN A 400 21.76 -1.24 8.78
N SER A 401 22.02 -2.51 9.07
CA SER A 401 21.25 -3.66 8.56
C SER A 401 19.78 -3.71 9.02
N LEU A 402 19.39 -2.96 10.05
CA LEU A 402 18.01 -2.90 10.57
C LEU A 402 17.35 -1.52 10.40
N ILE A 403 18.12 -0.53 9.95
CA ILE A 403 17.66 0.83 9.67
C ILE A 403 18.12 1.17 8.25
N TRP A 404 17.24 0.92 7.31
CA TRP A 404 17.39 1.16 5.88
C TRP A 404 16.01 1.42 5.28
N GLY A 405 15.94 1.98 4.09
CA GLY A 405 14.70 2.20 3.37
C GLY A 405 14.66 3.61 2.76
N LEU A 406 15.22 3.75 1.55
CA LEU A 406 15.21 5.00 0.79
C LEU A 406 14.16 4.91 -0.31
N THR A 407 13.17 5.78 -0.22
CA THR A 407 12.09 5.89 -1.19
C THR A 407 11.53 7.32 -1.20
N ALA A 408 10.50 7.59 -1.99
CA ALA A 408 9.81 8.88 -1.89
C ALA A 408 9.09 8.95 -0.53
N SER A 409 9.26 10.08 0.16
CA SER A 409 8.67 10.32 1.48
C SER A 409 8.74 11.80 1.85
N ASP A 410 8.09 12.19 2.92
CA ASP A 410 8.38 13.45 3.57
C ASP A 410 9.81 13.44 4.15
N ASP A 411 10.44 14.60 4.19
CA ASP A 411 11.74 14.84 4.82
C ASP A 411 11.71 16.17 5.60
N PRO A 412 12.79 16.57 6.30
CA PRO A 412 12.82 17.85 7.02
C PRO A 412 12.53 19.09 6.16
N SER A 413 12.56 18.97 4.82
CA SER A 413 12.37 20.08 3.87
C SER A 413 11.04 19.98 3.09
N GLY A 414 10.36 18.85 3.15
CA GLY A 414 9.12 18.56 2.43
C GLY A 414 9.16 17.18 1.78
N TYR A 415 8.20 16.90 0.87
CA TYR A 415 8.14 15.62 0.16
C TYR A 415 9.14 15.56 -0.99
N SER A 416 9.97 14.52 -1.03
CA SER A 416 10.90 14.26 -2.14
C SER A 416 11.26 12.78 -2.28
N ALA A 417 11.76 12.41 -3.46
CA ALA A 417 12.24 11.06 -3.70
C ALA A 417 13.69 10.92 -3.22
N HIS A 418 13.96 9.89 -2.42
CA HIS A 418 15.27 9.47 -1.94
C HIS A 418 15.57 8.07 -2.47
N GLY A 419 16.82 7.79 -2.86
CA GLY A 419 17.15 6.50 -3.41
C GLY A 419 18.63 6.13 -3.37
N ALA A 420 18.91 4.84 -3.34
CA ALA A 420 20.23 4.27 -3.51
C ALA A 420 20.14 2.75 -3.73
N PRO A 421 21.13 2.11 -4.36
CA PRO A 421 22.13 2.66 -5.26
C PRO A 421 21.64 2.79 -6.72
N PRO A 422 22.19 3.73 -7.54
CA PRO A 422 23.10 4.78 -7.12
C PRO A 422 22.45 5.79 -6.18
N ALA A 423 23.22 6.51 -5.36
CA ALA A 423 22.66 7.52 -4.46
C ALA A 423 21.98 8.63 -5.25
N GLU A 424 20.72 8.91 -4.93
CA GLU A 424 19.91 9.98 -5.49
C GLU A 424 19.18 10.69 -4.35
N ASN A 425 19.53 11.95 -4.13
CA ASN A 425 18.92 12.79 -3.09
C ASN A 425 18.92 12.12 -1.68
N ASP A 426 19.94 11.32 -1.35
CA ASP A 426 20.08 10.75 -0.02
C ASP A 426 20.46 11.86 0.97
N ASN A 427 19.59 12.14 1.93
CA ASN A 427 19.77 13.15 2.97
C ASN A 427 19.69 12.56 4.39
N GLY A 428 19.74 11.23 4.51
CA GLY A 428 19.64 10.49 5.78
C GLY A 428 18.21 10.21 6.24
N THR A 429 17.20 10.43 5.36
CA THR A 429 15.79 10.12 5.64
C THR A 429 15.49 8.66 5.32
N ILE A 430 14.81 7.98 6.25
CA ILE A 430 14.36 6.60 6.14
C ILE A 430 12.83 6.57 6.17
N ALA A 431 12.23 5.91 5.18
CA ALA A 431 10.79 5.67 5.11
C ALA A 431 10.46 4.19 5.39
N PHE A 432 9.46 3.94 6.20
CA PHE A 432 9.08 2.59 6.63
C PHE A 432 8.49 1.77 5.49
N THR A 433 7.85 2.43 4.53
CA THR A 433 7.23 1.79 3.36
C THR A 433 8.24 1.05 2.51
N ALA A 434 9.49 1.51 2.39
CA ALA A 434 10.53 0.80 1.65
C ALA A 434 10.82 -0.61 2.22
N ALA A 435 10.81 -0.76 3.55
CA ALA A 435 10.94 -2.08 4.17
C ALA A 435 9.62 -2.86 4.13
N GLY A 436 8.48 -2.19 4.30
CA GLY A 436 7.15 -2.81 4.27
C GLY A 436 6.73 -3.27 2.88
N GLY A 437 6.95 -2.43 1.87
CA GLY A 437 6.67 -2.72 0.46
C GLY A 437 7.59 -3.78 -0.13
N ALA A 438 8.80 -3.94 0.43
CA ALA A 438 9.71 -5.02 0.05
C ALA A 438 9.35 -6.38 0.68
N MET A 439 8.36 -6.47 1.57
CA MET A 439 8.07 -7.66 2.37
C MET A 439 7.79 -8.92 1.53
N ALA A 440 7.18 -8.80 0.35
CA ALA A 440 6.88 -9.96 -0.49
C ALA A 440 8.10 -10.53 -1.22
N PHE A 441 9.09 -9.70 -1.55
CA PHE A 441 10.27 -10.13 -2.32
C PHE A 441 11.57 -10.16 -1.52
N ALA A 442 11.67 -9.47 -0.37
CA ALA A 442 12.86 -9.46 0.49
C ALA A 442 12.50 -9.61 1.98
N PRO A 443 11.70 -10.63 2.40
CA PRO A 443 11.22 -10.77 3.77
C PRO A 443 12.35 -10.95 4.79
N GLU A 444 13.50 -11.52 4.39
CA GLU A 444 14.65 -11.79 5.24
C GLU A 444 15.32 -10.53 5.78
N ILE A 445 15.17 -9.39 5.10
CA ILE A 445 15.68 -8.10 5.55
C ILE A 445 14.56 -7.17 6.02
N SER A 446 13.37 -7.28 5.43
CA SER A 446 12.21 -6.44 5.73
C SER A 446 11.63 -6.71 7.11
N LEU A 447 11.32 -7.97 7.42
CA LEU A 447 10.70 -8.34 8.70
C LEU A 447 11.57 -7.99 9.92
N PRO A 448 12.88 -8.26 9.95
CA PRO A 448 13.75 -7.81 11.04
C PRO A 448 13.76 -6.29 11.22
N SER A 449 13.74 -5.53 10.11
CA SER A 449 13.73 -4.07 10.15
C SER A 449 12.42 -3.51 10.69
N LEU A 450 11.27 -3.99 10.21
CA LEU A 450 9.95 -3.59 10.71
C LEU A 450 9.78 -3.89 12.21
N LYS A 451 10.24 -5.07 12.67
CA LYS A 451 10.26 -5.42 14.10
C LYS A 451 11.18 -4.50 14.90
N ASN A 452 12.34 -4.14 14.36
CA ASN A 452 13.27 -3.22 14.99
C ASN A 452 12.66 -1.81 15.13
N PHE A 453 12.02 -1.30 14.08
CA PHE A 453 11.33 -0.01 14.10
C PHE A 453 10.24 0.02 15.17
N TYR A 454 9.41 -1.01 15.23
CA TYR A 454 8.36 -1.11 16.24
C TYR A 454 8.96 -1.22 17.65
N THR A 455 9.84 -2.18 17.90
CA THR A 455 10.34 -2.49 19.25
C THR A 455 11.14 -1.33 19.84
N ASN A 456 12.03 -0.71 19.04
CA ASN A 456 12.95 0.32 19.52
C ASN A 456 12.46 1.75 19.27
N GLY A 457 11.50 1.94 18.38
CA GLY A 457 11.04 3.25 17.93
C GLY A 457 9.57 3.57 18.12
N LYS A 458 8.71 2.62 18.54
CA LYS A 458 7.24 2.80 18.55
C LYS A 458 6.75 4.07 19.24
N LYS A 459 7.42 4.54 20.29
CA LYS A 459 7.03 5.80 20.97
C LYS A 459 7.19 7.07 20.14
N LYS A 460 7.88 6.97 18.98
CA LYS A 460 8.10 8.08 18.06
C LYS A 460 7.52 7.80 16.68
N PHE A 461 7.45 6.54 16.27
CA PHE A 461 7.13 6.11 14.93
C PHE A 461 5.74 5.53 14.78
N TRP A 462 5.08 5.11 15.89
CA TRP A 462 3.85 4.33 15.86
C TRP A 462 2.65 5.18 16.27
N THR A 463 1.60 5.11 15.47
CA THR A 463 0.35 5.86 15.64
C THR A 463 -0.85 4.90 15.59
N GLN A 464 -2.05 5.44 15.55
CA GLN A 464 -3.28 4.68 15.32
C GLN A 464 -3.40 4.12 13.89
N TYR A 465 -2.55 4.56 12.96
CA TYR A 465 -2.53 4.13 11.56
C TYR A 465 -1.23 3.39 11.19
N GLY A 466 -0.53 2.85 12.18
CA GLY A 466 0.74 2.17 11.96
C GLY A 466 1.94 3.11 12.06
N PHE A 467 2.93 2.92 11.20
CA PHE A 467 4.10 3.80 11.17
C PHE A 467 3.76 5.16 10.55
N ILE A 468 4.36 6.24 11.08
CA ILE A 468 4.46 7.54 10.39
C ILE A 468 5.19 7.36 9.06
N ASP A 469 5.15 8.37 8.19
CA ASP A 469 5.77 8.28 6.87
C ASP A 469 7.28 8.03 6.94
N ALA A 470 8.04 8.94 7.56
CA ALA A 470 9.49 8.85 7.58
C ALA A 470 10.12 9.46 8.84
N PHE A 471 11.44 9.25 8.97
CA PHE A 471 12.26 9.89 10.00
C PHE A 471 13.68 10.15 9.52
N ASN A 472 14.36 11.12 10.15
CA ASN A 472 15.77 11.45 9.91
C ASN A 472 16.51 11.64 11.23
N LEU A 473 17.36 10.69 11.60
CA LEU A 473 18.10 10.74 12.87
C LEU A 473 19.20 11.80 12.88
N SER A 474 19.81 12.09 11.71
CA SER A 474 20.81 13.15 11.58
C SER A 474 20.23 14.53 11.83
N ALA A 475 18.98 14.76 11.42
CA ALA A 475 18.23 15.99 11.64
C ALA A 475 17.43 15.97 12.95
N ALA A 476 17.39 14.85 13.69
CA ALA A 476 16.49 14.62 14.83
C ALA A 476 15.02 14.89 14.48
N TRP A 477 14.62 14.58 13.25
CA TRP A 477 13.29 14.83 12.71
C TRP A 477 12.48 13.52 12.62
N TYR A 478 11.19 13.64 12.86
CA TYR A 478 10.20 12.57 12.77
C TYR A 478 8.95 13.17 12.14
N ASP A 479 8.40 12.53 11.14
CA ASP A 479 7.17 13.00 10.52
C ASP A 479 5.99 12.97 11.51
N ASN A 480 4.95 13.71 11.18
CA ASN A 480 3.71 13.76 11.95
C ASN A 480 2.49 13.30 11.13
N ALA A 481 2.74 12.70 9.98
CA ALA A 481 1.73 12.21 9.05
C ALA A 481 1.98 10.75 8.67
N GLU A 482 0.93 10.10 8.25
CA GLU A 482 0.92 8.87 7.46
C GLU A 482 0.44 9.22 6.05
N LEU A 483 1.04 8.63 5.02
CA LEU A 483 0.68 8.80 3.62
C LEU A 483 -0.02 7.56 3.09
N GLY A 484 -1.12 7.73 2.36
CA GLY A 484 -1.87 6.58 1.85
C GLY A 484 -1.10 5.76 0.82
N ILE A 485 -0.23 6.41 0.03
CA ILE A 485 0.64 5.73 -0.94
C ILE A 485 1.76 4.91 -0.28
N ASP A 486 2.02 5.13 1.01
CA ASP A 486 3.01 4.40 1.80
C ASP A 486 2.38 3.30 2.65
N GLN A 487 1.22 3.57 3.26
CA GLN A 487 0.47 2.57 4.02
C GLN A 487 -0.03 1.42 3.12
N GLY A 488 -0.35 1.72 1.86
CA GLY A 488 -0.87 0.75 0.90
C GLY A 488 0.08 -0.40 0.58
N PRO A 489 1.30 -0.12 0.09
CA PRO A 489 2.30 -1.15 -0.16
C PRO A 489 2.58 -2.02 1.07
N ILE A 490 2.65 -1.44 2.28
CA ILE A 490 2.85 -2.22 3.52
C ILE A 490 1.73 -3.27 3.67
N VAL A 491 0.46 -2.85 3.62
CA VAL A 491 -0.69 -3.77 3.77
C VAL A 491 -0.67 -4.87 2.71
N ILE A 492 -0.47 -4.48 1.44
CA ILE A 492 -0.62 -5.39 0.31
C ILE A 492 0.57 -6.36 0.21
N MET A 493 1.79 -5.87 0.43
CA MET A 493 2.97 -6.72 0.27
C MET A 493 3.17 -7.67 1.46
N ILE A 494 2.69 -7.33 2.65
CA ILE A 494 2.57 -8.29 3.75
C ILE A 494 1.56 -9.40 3.38
N GLU A 495 0.40 -9.06 2.80
CA GLU A 495 -0.57 -10.06 2.35
C GLU A 495 0.00 -10.96 1.25
N ASN A 496 0.70 -10.36 0.26
CA ASN A 496 1.35 -11.13 -0.80
C ASN A 496 2.50 -12.02 -0.28
N TYR A 497 3.18 -11.62 0.79
CA TYR A 497 4.12 -12.48 1.51
C TYR A 497 3.41 -13.65 2.19
N ARG A 498 2.32 -13.40 2.92
CA ARG A 498 1.62 -14.40 3.74
C ARG A 498 0.91 -15.48 2.88
N ASN A 499 0.23 -15.08 1.79
CA ASN A 499 -0.65 -16.00 1.06
C ASN A 499 -0.80 -15.71 -0.45
N GLN A 500 -0.19 -14.63 -0.97
CA GLN A 500 -0.25 -14.21 -2.38
C GLN A 500 -1.67 -13.92 -2.91
N ASN A 501 -2.63 -13.67 -2.03
CA ASN A 501 -4.04 -13.57 -2.39
C ASN A 501 -4.33 -12.39 -3.33
N VAL A 502 -3.67 -11.25 -3.10
CA VAL A 502 -3.89 -10.05 -3.93
C VAL A 502 -3.43 -10.31 -5.36
N CYS A 503 -2.18 -10.75 -5.55
CA CYS A 503 -1.65 -11.10 -6.87
C CYS A 503 -2.50 -12.19 -7.54
N ARG A 504 -2.83 -13.26 -6.83
CA ARG A 504 -3.61 -14.38 -7.37
C ARG A 504 -4.99 -13.96 -7.89
N LEU A 505 -5.67 -13.06 -7.20
CA LEU A 505 -6.97 -12.54 -7.63
C LEU A 505 -6.80 -11.53 -8.77
N PHE A 506 -5.87 -10.59 -8.66
CA PHE A 506 -5.64 -9.58 -9.69
C PHE A 506 -5.27 -10.20 -11.03
N MET A 507 -4.40 -11.22 -11.03
CA MET A 507 -3.96 -11.93 -12.22
C MET A 507 -5.09 -12.72 -12.95
N GLN A 508 -6.29 -12.82 -12.38
CA GLN A 508 -7.46 -13.39 -13.05
C GLN A 508 -8.14 -12.40 -14.02
N ASN A 509 -7.79 -11.10 -13.96
CA ASN A 509 -8.32 -10.13 -14.89
C ASN A 509 -7.79 -10.38 -16.31
N PRO A 510 -8.69 -10.49 -17.32
CA PRO A 510 -8.24 -10.69 -18.70
C PRO A 510 -7.41 -9.53 -19.23
N GLU A 511 -7.59 -8.32 -18.70
CA GLU A 511 -6.84 -7.13 -19.08
C GLU A 511 -5.34 -7.29 -18.79
N ILE A 512 -4.98 -7.75 -17.59
CA ILE A 512 -3.55 -7.96 -17.25
C ILE A 512 -2.98 -9.18 -17.98
N GLN A 513 -3.75 -10.26 -18.14
CA GLN A 513 -3.30 -11.45 -18.88
C GLN A 513 -2.98 -11.11 -20.34
N ASN A 514 -3.87 -10.36 -20.99
CA ASN A 514 -3.67 -9.89 -22.36
C ASN A 514 -2.47 -8.93 -22.46
N GLY A 515 -2.33 -8.02 -21.48
CA GLY A 515 -1.19 -7.10 -21.42
C GLY A 515 0.15 -7.81 -21.33
N LEU A 516 0.29 -8.77 -20.41
CA LEU A 516 1.50 -9.58 -20.26
C LEU A 516 1.81 -10.36 -21.55
N GLN A 517 0.80 -11.00 -22.15
CA GLN A 517 0.98 -11.75 -23.39
C GLN A 517 1.46 -10.85 -24.55
N LEU A 518 0.83 -9.70 -24.74
CA LEU A 518 1.17 -8.76 -25.83
C LEU A 518 2.51 -8.04 -25.59
N ALA A 519 2.90 -7.82 -24.32
CA ALA A 519 4.21 -7.31 -23.93
C ALA A 519 5.33 -8.37 -24.04
N GLY A 520 4.99 -9.62 -24.43
CA GLY A 520 5.95 -10.68 -24.69
C GLY A 520 6.40 -11.46 -23.44
N PHE A 521 5.64 -11.39 -22.34
CA PHE A 521 5.91 -12.24 -21.19
C PHE A 521 5.60 -13.71 -21.50
N VAL A 522 6.49 -14.57 -21.09
CA VAL A 522 6.34 -16.03 -21.19
C VAL A 522 6.52 -16.68 -19.82
N PRO A 523 5.78 -17.76 -19.52
CA PRO A 523 6.00 -18.55 -18.32
C PRO A 523 7.41 -19.14 -18.28
N LEU A 524 8.04 -19.13 -17.12
CA LEU A 524 9.33 -19.76 -16.88
C LEU A 524 9.15 -21.27 -16.60
N PRO A 525 10.03 -22.14 -17.12
CA PRO A 525 9.89 -23.58 -16.95
C PRO A 525 10.23 -24.02 -15.52
N PHE A 526 9.38 -24.85 -14.93
CA PHE A 526 9.70 -25.59 -13.71
C PHE A 526 10.56 -26.81 -14.01
N MET A 527 11.55 -27.04 -13.17
CA MET A 527 12.50 -28.15 -13.34
C MET A 527 11.98 -29.43 -12.66
N PRO A 528 12.08 -30.61 -13.30
CA PRO A 528 11.91 -31.87 -12.62
C PRO A 528 12.96 -32.05 -11.52
N LEU A 529 12.53 -32.40 -10.30
CA LEU A 529 13.38 -32.50 -9.13
C LEU A 529 13.64 -33.96 -8.72
N THR A 530 14.84 -34.23 -8.23
CA THR A 530 15.15 -35.36 -7.37
C THR A 530 15.46 -34.85 -5.96
N ALA A 531 15.01 -35.57 -4.93
CA ALA A 531 15.20 -35.17 -3.55
C ALA A 531 15.91 -36.26 -2.75
N GLN A 532 16.90 -35.90 -1.95
CA GLN A 532 17.60 -36.78 -1.04
C GLN A 532 17.47 -36.26 0.40
N ALA A 533 16.70 -36.98 1.20
CA ALA A 533 16.48 -36.67 2.61
C ALA A 533 17.61 -37.21 3.49
N GLN A 534 18.09 -36.42 4.44
CA GLN A 534 19.02 -36.82 5.50
C GLN A 534 18.42 -36.43 6.87
N PRO A 535 17.44 -37.20 7.38
CA PRO A 535 16.70 -36.83 8.61
C PRO A 535 17.61 -36.68 9.84
N ALA A 536 18.69 -37.46 9.93
CA ALA A 536 19.64 -37.40 11.06
C ALA A 536 20.41 -36.05 11.14
N GLN A 537 20.57 -35.35 10.00
CA GLN A 537 21.16 -34.04 9.90
C GLN A 537 20.12 -32.93 9.77
N SER A 538 18.82 -33.25 9.74
CA SER A 538 17.73 -32.33 9.46
C SER A 538 17.92 -31.57 8.14
N THR A 539 18.39 -32.23 7.08
CA THR A 539 18.64 -31.65 5.77
C THR A 539 17.93 -32.37 4.64
N LEU A 540 17.56 -31.63 3.61
CA LEU A 540 17.01 -32.16 2.36
C LEU A 540 17.75 -31.55 1.19
N THR A 541 18.39 -32.38 0.36
CA THR A 541 19.04 -31.92 -0.87
C THR A 541 18.14 -32.15 -2.07
N LEU A 542 17.91 -31.09 -2.83
CA LEU A 542 17.26 -31.12 -4.14
C LEU A 542 18.31 -31.10 -5.23
N ALA A 543 18.06 -31.84 -6.33
CA ALA A 543 18.90 -31.76 -7.52
C ALA A 543 18.03 -31.83 -8.78
N TRP A 544 18.49 -31.13 -9.84
CA TRP A 544 17.80 -31.03 -11.12
C TRP A 544 18.80 -30.98 -12.29
N ALA A 545 18.31 -31.34 -13.48
CA ALA A 545 19.07 -31.13 -14.70
C ALA A 545 19.22 -29.63 -14.95
N ALA A 546 20.42 -29.18 -15.24
CA ALA A 546 20.74 -27.77 -15.37
C ALA A 546 21.54 -27.48 -16.63
N THR A 547 21.42 -26.25 -17.13
CA THR A 547 22.26 -25.71 -18.19
C THR A 547 23.34 -24.82 -17.56
N SER A 548 24.61 -25.02 -17.92
CA SER A 548 25.71 -24.19 -17.39
C SER A 548 25.48 -22.71 -17.68
N ASN A 549 25.78 -21.87 -16.70
CA ASN A 549 25.56 -20.41 -16.68
C ASN A 549 24.08 -19.97 -16.69
N ARG A 550 23.15 -20.87 -16.40
CA ARG A 550 21.75 -20.51 -16.11
C ARG A 550 21.54 -20.45 -14.61
N THR A 551 20.68 -19.52 -14.20
CA THR A 551 20.28 -19.33 -12.80
C THR A 551 18.93 -19.94 -12.55
N TYR A 552 18.79 -20.59 -11.42
CA TYR A 552 17.61 -21.30 -10.95
C TYR A 552 17.20 -20.76 -9.59
N GLN A 553 15.90 -20.74 -9.31
CA GLN A 553 15.37 -20.35 -8.01
C GLN A 553 14.58 -21.48 -7.37
N VAL A 554 14.87 -21.74 -6.11
CA VAL A 554 14.13 -22.70 -5.29
C VAL A 554 13.01 -21.98 -4.55
N GLU A 555 11.82 -22.56 -4.59
CA GLU A 555 10.68 -22.17 -3.76
C GLU A 555 10.19 -23.35 -2.93
N TYR A 556 9.61 -23.06 -1.78
CA TYR A 556 9.03 -24.06 -0.88
C TYR A 556 7.65 -23.65 -0.39
N SER A 557 6.85 -24.67 0.01
CA SER A 557 5.50 -24.49 0.55
C SER A 557 5.21 -25.56 1.59
N THR A 558 4.37 -25.27 2.57
CA THR A 558 3.84 -26.23 3.54
C THR A 558 2.40 -26.67 3.23
N ASN A 559 1.73 -26.00 2.27
CA ASN A 559 0.30 -26.20 1.98
C ASN A 559 -0.04 -26.30 0.47
N LEU A 560 0.95 -26.18 -0.42
CA LEU A 560 0.80 -26.14 -1.90
C LEU A 560 0.03 -24.91 -2.42
N ILE A 561 -0.35 -23.99 -1.55
CA ILE A 561 -1.09 -22.76 -1.89
C ILE A 561 -0.15 -21.56 -1.82
N SER A 562 0.48 -21.36 -0.67
CA SER A 562 1.44 -20.29 -0.44
C SER A 562 2.85 -20.81 -0.73
N TRP A 563 3.56 -20.16 -1.64
CA TRP A 563 4.92 -20.48 -2.02
C TRP A 563 5.86 -19.36 -1.64
N PHE A 564 6.94 -19.71 -0.97
CA PHE A 564 7.96 -18.77 -0.51
C PHE A 564 9.23 -18.99 -1.32
N THR A 565 9.78 -17.90 -1.83
CA THR A 565 11.11 -17.90 -2.45
C THR A 565 12.14 -18.13 -1.36
N SER A 566 13.04 -19.09 -1.55
CA SER A 566 14.14 -19.29 -0.62
C SER A 566 15.20 -18.21 -0.81
N PRO A 567 15.58 -17.44 0.23
CA PRO A 567 16.63 -16.42 0.14
C PRO A 567 18.01 -16.97 -0.24
N THR A 568 18.23 -18.27 0.02
CA THR A 568 19.48 -18.97 -0.35
C THR A 568 19.28 -19.91 -1.55
N GLY A 569 18.11 -19.86 -2.17
CA GLY A 569 17.68 -20.79 -3.22
C GLY A 569 18.06 -20.35 -4.64
N GLU A 570 18.72 -19.22 -4.82
CA GLU A 570 19.28 -18.84 -6.11
C GLU A 570 20.55 -19.64 -6.40
N VAL A 571 20.55 -20.38 -7.50
CA VAL A 571 21.66 -21.27 -7.89
C VAL A 571 22.03 -21.03 -9.34
N THR A 572 23.22 -20.48 -9.59
CA THR A 572 23.79 -20.44 -10.94
C THR A 572 24.54 -21.75 -11.22
N ALA A 573 24.05 -22.50 -12.19
CA ALA A 573 24.63 -23.79 -12.53
C ALA A 573 26.00 -23.68 -13.22
N THR A 574 26.96 -24.43 -12.74
CA THR A 574 28.28 -24.57 -13.38
C THR A 574 28.41 -25.85 -14.21
N ASN A 575 27.47 -26.78 -14.05
CA ASN A 575 27.46 -28.11 -14.67
C ASN A 575 26.07 -28.49 -15.19
N ALA A 576 25.94 -29.65 -15.80
CA ALA A 576 24.68 -30.22 -16.30
C ALA A 576 23.71 -30.66 -15.18
N VAL A 577 24.12 -30.62 -13.91
CA VAL A 577 23.27 -30.86 -12.73
C VAL A 577 23.55 -29.77 -11.72
N ALA A 578 22.52 -29.13 -11.22
CA ALA A 578 22.56 -28.22 -10.09
C ALA A 578 21.87 -28.84 -8.88
N SER A 579 22.23 -28.37 -7.70
CA SER A 579 21.63 -28.82 -6.45
C SER A 579 21.60 -27.69 -5.41
N TRP A 580 20.63 -27.80 -4.51
CA TRP A 580 20.50 -26.94 -3.35
C TRP A 580 20.08 -27.77 -2.13
N THR A 581 20.54 -27.39 -0.94
CA THR A 581 20.24 -28.12 0.29
C THR A 581 19.49 -27.24 1.27
N ASP A 582 18.28 -27.67 1.64
CA ASP A 582 17.55 -27.08 2.75
C ASP A 582 18.19 -27.51 4.07
N THR A 583 18.66 -26.53 4.83
CA THR A 583 19.22 -26.68 6.18
C THR A 583 18.37 -25.95 7.24
N GLY A 584 17.18 -25.45 6.85
CA GLY A 584 16.39 -24.54 7.66
C GLY A 584 16.77 -23.07 7.47
N PRO A 585 16.46 -22.22 8.45
CA PRO A 585 16.76 -20.78 8.36
C PRO A 585 18.25 -20.48 8.08
N PRO A 586 18.57 -19.49 7.22
CA PRO A 586 17.64 -18.57 6.58
C PRO A 586 17.03 -19.08 5.27
N GLY A 587 17.41 -20.24 4.78
CA GLY A 587 16.95 -20.77 3.49
C GLY A 587 15.46 -21.12 3.45
N THR A 588 14.91 -21.53 4.58
CA THR A 588 13.47 -21.80 4.79
C THR A 588 13.07 -21.34 6.19
N LEU A 589 11.76 -21.11 6.44
CA LEU A 589 11.28 -20.59 7.73
C LEU A 589 11.52 -21.53 8.91
N THR A 590 11.55 -22.83 8.68
CA THR A 590 11.75 -23.86 9.70
C THR A 590 12.78 -24.88 9.24
N VAL A 591 13.33 -25.68 10.14
CA VAL A 591 14.25 -26.78 9.75
C VAL A 591 13.48 -27.89 9.00
N PRO A 592 14.09 -28.56 8.00
CA PRO A 592 13.48 -29.71 7.33
C PRO A 592 12.97 -30.75 8.31
N PHE A 593 11.83 -31.37 7.99
CA PHE A 593 11.12 -32.39 8.79
C PHE A 593 10.49 -31.90 10.10
N SER A 594 10.51 -30.59 10.40
CA SER A 594 9.74 -30.01 11.51
C SER A 594 8.28 -29.75 11.15
N ASP A 595 7.98 -29.57 9.86
CA ASP A 595 6.64 -29.37 9.35
C ASP A 595 5.95 -30.73 9.06
N THR A 596 4.61 -30.73 9.08
CA THR A 596 3.82 -31.93 8.71
C THR A 596 4.03 -32.34 7.26
N ALA A 597 4.25 -31.37 6.37
CA ALA A 597 4.61 -31.54 4.97
C ALA A 597 5.38 -30.31 4.49
N ARG A 598 6.32 -30.55 3.57
CA ARG A 598 7.02 -29.48 2.86
C ARG A 598 7.19 -29.87 1.42
N PHE A 599 6.84 -28.96 0.52
CA PHE A 599 6.89 -29.13 -0.92
C PHE A 599 7.93 -28.17 -1.48
N TYR A 600 8.55 -28.54 -2.59
CA TYR A 600 9.56 -27.74 -3.25
C TYR A 600 9.29 -27.71 -4.75
N ARG A 601 9.64 -26.58 -5.36
CA ARG A 601 9.73 -26.44 -6.80
C ARG A 601 10.95 -25.58 -7.15
N VAL A 602 11.47 -25.79 -8.35
CA VAL A 602 12.59 -25.01 -8.88
C VAL A 602 12.22 -24.57 -10.28
N PHE A 603 12.46 -23.33 -10.59
CA PHE A 603 12.30 -22.81 -11.93
C PHE A 603 13.60 -22.19 -12.42
N GLN A 604 13.77 -22.12 -13.74
CA GLN A 604 14.91 -21.49 -14.39
C GLN A 604 14.58 -20.05 -14.74
N TYR A 605 15.46 -19.13 -14.42
CA TYR A 605 15.38 -17.78 -14.97
C TYR A 605 15.75 -17.78 -16.45
N GLY A 606 15.02 -16.99 -17.23
CA GLY A 606 15.19 -16.93 -18.68
C GLY A 606 14.61 -18.14 -19.42
N THR A 607 14.40 -17.98 -20.71
CA THR A 607 13.98 -19.08 -21.61
C THR A 607 15.19 -19.94 -22.00
N PRO A 608 14.98 -21.23 -22.29
CA PRO A 608 16.05 -22.15 -22.75
C PRO A 608 16.82 -21.64 -23.97
#